data_ef5d3d2cb4443be4c856e534f7885377
#
_entry.id   ef5d3d2cb4443be4c856e534f7885377
#
_cell.length_a   1.000
_cell.length_b   1.000
_cell.length_c   1.000
_cell.angle_alpha   90.00
_cell.angle_beta   90.00
_cell.angle_gamma   90.00
#
_symmetry.space_group_name_H-M   'P 1'
#
loop_
_entity.id
_entity.type
_entity.pdbx_description
1 polymer ?
#
loop_
_entity_poly.entity_id
_entity_poly.type
_entity_poly.pdbx_seq_one_letter_code
_entity_poly.pdbx_strand_id
1 'polypeptide(L)'
;MSENGQDQGRPPAASPLEWSDEGLPRSRLYGDVYFSSEDGLAESRAVFLQGCGLPEAWRGRRRFVVGELGFGTGLNILALLDLWRRSGPAGGQLHIFSVEAHPIDADEARRALARWPEIAPLADLLTARWPGRARGVHRVELPELAATLDLAVLDVAPALGGWQGRADAWFLDGFAPAANPAMWSDEVLELVGARSAPGARAATFTVAGQVRRGLVAAGFAVEKRPGFGRKRERLEARLAGEASDPPGAARTAIIGAGIAGAAAARAVRALGCEAVVFDAEARGAGASGNPAALVTPRLDAGLGEPAQLFAGAFARAVQLYAACPEAIIAEGVLQLASDDRDLGRFERIAASDLFEPGALAVIGAAEASRRLGEIAPAALDQRSALTIDPQAVLGAWAPEIRQARVAALDGGAGGWVLRGPHGEALGEAEAVIVAAGPESVSLCAVPVLMAVRGQASWVELPHAPPACAWGGYAVPTRGGVLFGATHDRGDMSVDLRPADHARNLTTLEARLPRLAARLSGSSLEGRAALRATTGDRLPIAGDAGGSLLLTGLGSRGFSFAPLLAEHVAALAVGAPSPLPAPQAALVDPARFARRAARKGDPEV
;
A
#
# COMPACT_ATOMS: atom_id res chain seq x y z
N MET A 1 -41.25 8.48 -24.35
CA MET A 1 -40.19 7.79 -25.11
C MET A 1 -38.94 7.93 -24.28
N SER A 2 -38.60 6.86 -23.59
CA SER A 2 -37.51 6.76 -22.65
C SER A 2 -36.29 6.22 -23.39
N GLU A 3 -35.29 7.05 -23.63
CA GLU A 3 -33.98 6.60 -24.05
C GLU A 3 -33.12 6.40 -22.80
N ASN A 4 -32.94 5.14 -22.46
CA ASN A 4 -31.92 4.66 -21.52
C ASN A 4 -30.55 4.96 -22.13
N GLY A 5 -29.89 6.02 -21.65
CA GLY A 5 -28.46 6.21 -21.86
C GLY A 5 -27.69 5.11 -21.14
N GLN A 6 -27.34 4.05 -21.87
CA GLN A 6 -26.42 3.00 -21.39
C GLN A 6 -25.06 3.63 -21.17
N ASP A 7 -24.57 3.48 -19.94
CA ASP A 7 -23.20 3.76 -19.53
C ASP A 7 -22.25 2.92 -20.42
N GLN A 8 -21.64 3.53 -21.44
CA GLN A 8 -20.62 2.90 -22.28
C GLN A 8 -19.27 3.01 -21.55
N GLY A 9 -19.19 2.43 -20.36
CA GLY A 9 -17.92 2.08 -19.75
C GLY A 9 -17.18 1.08 -20.67
N ARG A 10 -15.86 1.27 -20.83
CA ARG A 10 -15.00 0.31 -21.53
C ARG A 10 -15.39 -1.11 -21.05
N PRO A 11 -15.69 -2.05 -21.96
CA PRO A 11 -15.99 -3.42 -21.55
C PRO A 11 -14.86 -3.92 -20.65
N PRO A 12 -15.18 -4.63 -19.56
CA PRO A 12 -14.17 -5.20 -18.70
C PRO A 12 -13.18 -5.97 -19.58
N ALA A 13 -11.89 -5.76 -19.37
CA ALA A 13 -10.86 -6.47 -20.12
C ALA A 13 -11.20 -7.97 -20.05
N ALA A 14 -11.23 -8.64 -21.22
CA ALA A 14 -11.58 -10.05 -21.27
C ALA A 14 -10.70 -10.81 -20.27
N SER A 15 -11.31 -11.75 -19.52
CA SER A 15 -10.57 -12.58 -18.59
C SER A 15 -9.35 -13.22 -19.27
N PRO A 16 -8.17 -13.22 -18.63
CA PRO A 16 -7.01 -13.93 -19.14
C PRO A 16 -7.20 -15.46 -19.16
N LEU A 17 -8.28 -15.94 -18.55
CA LEU A 17 -8.58 -17.34 -18.34
C LEU A 17 -9.70 -17.84 -19.27
N GLU A 18 -9.59 -19.07 -19.74
CA GLU A 18 -10.65 -19.86 -20.35
C GLU A 18 -10.80 -21.20 -19.64
N TRP A 19 -11.96 -21.81 -19.76
CA TRP A 19 -12.24 -23.13 -19.17
C TRP A 19 -12.25 -24.20 -20.24
N SER A 20 -11.47 -25.27 -20.05
CA SER A 20 -11.56 -26.45 -20.92
C SER A 20 -12.89 -27.17 -20.73
N ASP A 21 -13.21 -28.12 -21.66
CA ASP A 21 -14.40 -29.00 -21.57
C ASP A 21 -14.40 -29.83 -20.27
N GLU A 22 -13.23 -30.11 -19.72
CA GLU A 22 -13.04 -30.83 -18.46
C GLU A 22 -13.13 -29.91 -17.23
N GLY A 23 -13.42 -28.60 -17.43
CA GLY A 23 -13.51 -27.62 -16.36
C GLY A 23 -12.15 -27.21 -15.75
N LEU A 24 -11.05 -27.35 -16.49
CA LEU A 24 -9.73 -26.87 -16.07
C LEU A 24 -9.51 -25.43 -16.52
N PRO A 25 -8.94 -24.57 -15.66
CA PRO A 25 -8.56 -23.22 -16.04
C PRO A 25 -7.32 -23.26 -16.95
N ARG A 26 -7.39 -22.53 -18.07
CA ARG A 26 -6.34 -22.42 -19.07
C ARG A 26 -6.09 -20.97 -19.40
N SER A 27 -4.83 -20.59 -19.59
CA SER A 27 -4.47 -19.25 -20.02
C SER A 27 -4.81 -19.04 -21.48
N ARG A 28 -5.57 -17.96 -21.78
CA ARG A 28 -5.82 -17.55 -23.18
C ARG A 28 -4.56 -17.06 -23.88
N LEU A 29 -3.66 -16.45 -23.12
CA LEU A 29 -2.44 -15.86 -23.68
C LEU A 29 -1.37 -16.93 -23.97
N TYR A 30 -1.18 -17.84 -23.04
CA TYR A 30 -0.10 -18.84 -23.11
C TYR A 30 -0.57 -20.23 -23.59
N GLY A 31 -1.88 -20.46 -23.64
CA GLY A 31 -2.44 -21.72 -24.08
C GLY A 31 -2.12 -22.91 -23.17
N ASP A 32 -1.69 -22.68 -21.94
CA ASP A 32 -1.28 -23.68 -20.95
C ASP A 32 -2.25 -23.71 -19.77
N VAL A 33 -2.28 -24.80 -19.00
CA VAL A 33 -3.15 -24.95 -17.84
C VAL A 33 -2.52 -24.33 -16.59
N TYR A 34 -3.36 -23.81 -15.69
CA TYR A 34 -2.87 -23.21 -14.44
C TYR A 34 -2.40 -24.24 -13.42
N PHE A 35 -2.84 -25.49 -13.51
CA PHE A 35 -2.42 -26.58 -12.63
C PHE A 35 -2.64 -27.95 -13.28
N SER A 36 -1.99 -28.97 -12.74
CA SER A 36 -2.08 -30.34 -13.21
C SER A 36 -3.52 -30.90 -13.20
N SER A 37 -3.91 -31.56 -14.29
CA SER A 37 -5.21 -32.21 -14.39
C SER A 37 -5.36 -33.43 -13.45
N GLU A 38 -4.26 -34.05 -12.99
CA GLU A 38 -4.29 -35.18 -12.08
C GLU A 38 -4.62 -34.70 -10.65
N ASP A 39 -3.75 -33.91 -10.02
CA ASP A 39 -3.97 -33.29 -8.72
C ASP A 39 -2.98 -32.13 -8.54
N GLY A 40 -3.43 -30.89 -8.82
CA GLY A 40 -2.60 -29.70 -8.69
C GLY A 40 -2.16 -29.40 -7.26
N LEU A 41 -2.99 -29.70 -6.25
CA LEU A 41 -2.65 -29.49 -4.85
C LEU A 41 -1.57 -30.46 -4.37
N ALA A 42 -1.68 -31.72 -4.74
CA ALA A 42 -0.65 -32.71 -4.45
C ALA A 42 0.67 -32.39 -5.18
N GLU A 43 0.60 -31.91 -6.44
CA GLU A 43 1.79 -31.41 -7.17
C GLU A 43 2.42 -30.23 -6.43
N SER A 44 1.64 -29.22 -6.01
CA SER A 44 2.15 -28.08 -5.23
C SER A 44 2.87 -28.52 -3.95
N ARG A 45 2.28 -29.45 -3.21
CA ARG A 45 2.87 -30.01 -1.98
C ARG A 45 4.17 -30.76 -2.26
N ALA A 46 4.21 -31.58 -3.31
CA ALA A 46 5.39 -32.39 -3.64
C ALA A 46 6.51 -31.53 -4.26
N VAL A 47 6.18 -30.70 -5.25
CA VAL A 47 7.20 -29.95 -6.01
C VAL A 47 7.73 -28.78 -5.19
N PHE A 48 6.86 -27.93 -4.66
CA PHE A 48 7.27 -26.67 -4.05
C PHE A 48 7.52 -26.79 -2.54
N LEU A 49 6.57 -27.34 -1.77
CA LEU A 49 6.74 -27.37 -0.32
C LEU A 49 7.85 -28.34 0.08
N GLN A 50 7.79 -29.60 -0.37
CA GLN A 50 8.85 -30.58 -0.08
C GLN A 50 10.16 -30.21 -0.76
N GLY A 51 10.12 -29.72 -2.02
CA GLY A 51 11.30 -29.30 -2.76
C GLY A 51 12.07 -28.15 -2.09
N CYS A 52 11.37 -27.25 -1.41
CA CYS A 52 11.95 -26.21 -0.58
C CYS A 52 12.25 -26.67 0.87
N GLY A 53 12.03 -27.96 1.21
CA GLY A 53 12.29 -28.51 2.53
C GLY A 53 11.40 -27.97 3.63
N LEU A 54 10.16 -27.63 3.30
CA LEU A 54 9.16 -27.20 4.27
C LEU A 54 8.45 -28.42 4.88
N PRO A 55 8.19 -28.42 6.20
CA PRO A 55 8.24 -27.28 7.14
C PRO A 55 9.61 -27.12 7.86
N GLU A 56 10.58 -27.98 7.68
CA GLU A 56 11.81 -27.98 8.45
C GLU A 56 12.60 -26.65 8.29
N ALA A 57 12.54 -26.04 7.08
CA ALA A 57 13.29 -24.84 6.75
C ALA A 57 12.88 -23.59 7.58
N TRP A 58 11.66 -23.53 8.10
CA TRP A 58 11.20 -22.43 8.97
C TRP A 58 11.23 -22.72 10.47
N ARG A 59 11.67 -23.94 10.87
CA ARG A 59 11.70 -24.30 12.29
C ARG A 59 12.55 -23.32 13.11
N GLY A 60 11.95 -22.71 14.12
CA GLY A 60 12.63 -21.76 15.00
C GLY A 60 12.84 -20.36 14.42
N ARG A 61 12.36 -20.09 13.21
CA ARG A 61 12.45 -18.77 12.57
C ARG A 61 11.33 -17.85 13.05
N ARG A 62 11.67 -16.59 13.38
CA ARG A 62 10.66 -15.56 13.68
C ARG A 62 10.00 -15.04 12.41
N ARG A 63 10.70 -15.04 11.30
CA ARG A 63 10.22 -14.62 9.98
C ARG A 63 10.68 -15.60 8.92
N PHE A 64 9.78 -15.96 8.02
CA PHE A 64 10.09 -16.77 6.86
C PHE A 64 9.51 -16.11 5.61
N VAL A 65 10.31 -15.96 4.56
CA VAL A 65 9.93 -15.25 3.34
C VAL A 65 9.91 -16.23 2.18
N VAL A 66 8.79 -16.31 1.49
CA VAL A 66 8.62 -17.13 0.29
C VAL A 66 8.43 -16.22 -0.93
N GLY A 67 9.25 -16.40 -1.96
CA GLY A 67 9.04 -15.81 -3.26
C GLY A 67 8.33 -16.80 -4.19
N GLU A 68 7.44 -16.32 -5.04
CA GLU A 68 6.76 -17.11 -6.05
C GLU A 68 6.74 -16.38 -7.38
N LEU A 69 6.96 -17.09 -8.46
CA LEU A 69 6.74 -16.63 -9.83
C LEU A 69 5.49 -17.32 -10.38
N GLY A 70 4.49 -16.51 -10.79
CA GLY A 70 3.21 -17.03 -11.29
C GLY A 70 2.20 -17.32 -10.19
N PHE A 71 1.51 -16.30 -9.68
CA PHE A 71 0.45 -16.46 -8.67
C PHE A 71 -0.73 -17.31 -9.17
N GLY A 72 -1.13 -17.07 -10.43
CA GLY A 72 -2.19 -17.83 -11.10
C GLY A 72 -3.48 -17.88 -10.32
N THR A 73 -3.91 -19.09 -9.93
CA THR A 73 -5.12 -19.32 -9.12
C THR A 73 -4.88 -19.19 -7.61
N GLY A 74 -3.65 -18.94 -7.16
CA GLY A 74 -3.27 -18.92 -5.75
C GLY A 74 -3.11 -20.29 -5.10
N LEU A 75 -3.12 -21.37 -5.87
CA LEU A 75 -3.10 -22.75 -5.35
C LEU A 75 -1.84 -23.06 -4.53
N ASN A 76 -0.66 -22.67 -5.01
CA ASN A 76 0.60 -22.85 -4.28
C ASN A 76 0.60 -22.09 -2.96
N ILE A 77 0.05 -20.88 -2.96
CA ILE A 77 -0.06 -20.06 -1.76
C ILE A 77 -1.01 -20.71 -0.76
N LEU A 78 -2.14 -21.28 -1.20
CA LEU A 78 -3.05 -22.01 -0.32
C LEU A 78 -2.41 -23.28 0.26
N ALA A 79 -1.66 -24.03 -0.55
CA ALA A 79 -0.88 -25.17 -0.06
C ALA A 79 0.14 -24.75 1.02
N LEU A 80 0.82 -23.62 0.79
CA LEU A 80 1.78 -23.02 1.74
C LEU A 80 1.07 -22.58 3.03
N LEU A 81 -0.04 -21.84 2.94
CA LEU A 81 -0.81 -21.38 4.09
C LEU A 81 -1.38 -22.53 4.91
N ASP A 82 -1.84 -23.62 4.26
CA ASP A 82 -2.30 -24.81 4.94
C ASP A 82 -1.17 -25.50 5.73
N LEU A 83 0.04 -25.59 5.15
CA LEU A 83 1.20 -26.15 5.85
C LEU A 83 1.65 -25.21 6.98
N TRP A 84 1.70 -23.89 6.74
CA TRP A 84 2.08 -22.88 7.73
C TRP A 84 1.15 -22.90 8.95
N ARG A 85 -0.18 -22.92 8.72
CA ARG A 85 -1.18 -23.03 9.79
C ARG A 85 -0.95 -24.22 10.71
N ARG A 86 -0.49 -25.35 10.16
CA ARG A 86 -0.27 -26.62 10.89
C ARG A 86 1.10 -26.74 11.55
N SER A 87 2.11 -26.05 11.05
CA SER A 87 3.51 -26.28 11.42
C SER A 87 4.36 -25.01 11.55
N GLY A 88 3.78 -23.83 11.36
CA GLY A 88 4.48 -22.56 11.57
C GLY A 88 4.95 -22.40 13.01
N PRO A 89 6.11 -21.79 13.26
CA PRO A 89 6.62 -21.58 14.60
C PRO A 89 5.72 -20.63 15.38
N ALA A 90 5.58 -20.85 16.69
CA ALA A 90 4.82 -19.97 17.55
C ALA A 90 5.39 -18.54 17.52
N GLY A 91 4.53 -17.54 17.26
CA GLY A 91 4.94 -16.15 17.08
C GLY A 91 5.69 -15.86 15.77
N GLY A 92 5.82 -16.86 14.88
CA GLY A 92 6.40 -16.68 13.56
C GLY A 92 5.53 -15.86 12.62
N GLN A 93 6.15 -15.19 11.65
CA GLN A 93 5.50 -14.41 10.61
C GLN A 93 5.89 -14.97 9.24
N LEU A 94 4.90 -15.30 8.42
CA LEU A 94 5.10 -15.68 7.03
C LEU A 94 4.93 -14.46 6.13
N HIS A 95 5.93 -14.19 5.31
CA HIS A 95 5.82 -13.18 4.27
C HIS A 95 5.94 -13.83 2.89
N ILE A 96 5.00 -13.53 2.02
CA ILE A 96 4.92 -14.08 0.67
C ILE A 96 5.03 -12.93 -0.31
N PHE A 97 5.95 -13.03 -1.26
CA PHE A 97 6.02 -12.15 -2.42
C PHE A 97 5.70 -12.98 -3.66
N SER A 98 4.65 -12.65 -4.37
CA SER A 98 4.27 -13.34 -5.60
C SER A 98 4.17 -12.36 -6.76
N VAL A 99 4.38 -12.84 -7.98
CA VAL A 99 4.34 -12.05 -9.22
C VAL A 99 3.31 -12.61 -10.16
N GLU A 100 2.47 -11.74 -10.74
CA GLU A 100 1.47 -12.10 -11.74
C GLU A 100 1.21 -10.91 -12.69
N ALA A 101 1.47 -11.08 -13.97
CA ALA A 101 1.24 -10.00 -14.94
C ALA A 101 -0.23 -9.90 -15.39
N HIS A 102 -0.97 -10.99 -15.30
CA HIS A 102 -2.34 -11.12 -15.82
C HIS A 102 -3.29 -11.75 -14.78
N PRO A 103 -3.54 -11.07 -13.64
CA PRO A 103 -4.30 -11.65 -12.55
C PRO A 103 -5.75 -11.95 -12.96
N ILE A 104 -6.23 -13.11 -12.55
CA ILE A 104 -7.64 -13.52 -12.63
C ILE A 104 -8.44 -12.83 -11.53
N ASP A 105 -9.77 -12.84 -11.64
CA ASP A 105 -10.60 -12.29 -10.57
C ASP A 105 -10.90 -13.32 -9.45
N ALA A 106 -11.48 -12.82 -8.35
CA ALA A 106 -11.77 -13.63 -7.17
C ALA A 106 -12.75 -14.77 -7.44
N ASP A 107 -13.74 -14.56 -8.34
CA ASP A 107 -14.75 -15.57 -8.64
C ASP A 107 -14.16 -16.69 -9.50
N GLU A 108 -13.29 -16.33 -10.44
CA GLU A 108 -12.52 -17.28 -11.24
C GLU A 108 -11.61 -18.13 -10.36
N ALA A 109 -10.88 -17.48 -9.43
CA ALA A 109 -10.04 -18.18 -8.45
C ALA A 109 -10.87 -19.12 -7.58
N ARG A 110 -11.98 -18.64 -7.02
CA ARG A 110 -12.89 -19.46 -6.19
C ARG A 110 -13.39 -20.67 -6.97
N ARG A 111 -13.79 -20.50 -8.23
CA ARG A 111 -14.24 -21.59 -9.09
C ARG A 111 -13.13 -22.61 -9.34
N ALA A 112 -11.89 -22.15 -9.60
CA ALA A 112 -10.75 -23.04 -9.83
C ALA A 112 -10.40 -23.85 -8.58
N LEU A 113 -10.42 -23.22 -7.41
CA LEU A 113 -10.03 -23.79 -6.12
C LEU A 113 -11.09 -24.71 -5.50
N ALA A 114 -12.34 -24.63 -5.95
CA ALA A 114 -13.43 -25.49 -5.46
C ALA A 114 -13.18 -27.01 -5.68
N ARG A 115 -12.15 -27.38 -6.45
CA ARG A 115 -11.73 -28.77 -6.66
C ARG A 115 -11.15 -29.43 -5.41
N TRP A 116 -10.69 -28.65 -4.41
CA TRP A 116 -10.01 -29.16 -3.21
C TRP A 116 -10.74 -28.74 -1.92
N PRO A 117 -11.75 -29.53 -1.48
CA PRO A 117 -12.52 -29.21 -0.28
C PRO A 117 -11.68 -29.10 0.99
N GLU A 118 -10.53 -29.79 1.06
CA GLU A 118 -9.66 -29.77 2.23
C GLU A 118 -9.00 -28.39 2.50
N ILE A 119 -8.89 -27.53 1.48
CA ILE A 119 -8.37 -26.16 1.62
C ILE A 119 -9.47 -25.11 1.46
N ALA A 120 -10.75 -25.49 1.35
CA ALA A 120 -11.84 -24.56 1.12
C ALA A 120 -11.89 -23.39 2.11
N PRO A 121 -11.71 -23.56 3.44
CA PRO A 121 -11.72 -22.43 4.36
C PRO A 121 -10.60 -21.41 4.11
N LEU A 122 -9.44 -21.86 3.64
CA LEU A 122 -8.33 -20.96 3.26
C LEU A 122 -8.58 -20.31 1.90
N ALA A 123 -9.21 -21.03 0.98
CA ALA A 123 -9.61 -20.47 -0.31
C ALA A 123 -10.65 -19.35 -0.12
N ASP A 124 -11.64 -19.54 0.74
CA ASP A 124 -12.62 -18.53 1.09
C ASP A 124 -11.96 -17.31 1.75
N LEU A 125 -11.03 -17.53 2.69
CA LEU A 125 -10.28 -16.47 3.35
C LEU A 125 -9.47 -15.62 2.35
N LEU A 126 -8.74 -16.27 1.44
CA LEU A 126 -7.91 -15.58 0.44
C LEU A 126 -8.78 -14.88 -0.61
N THR A 127 -9.83 -15.54 -1.13
CA THR A 127 -10.70 -14.95 -2.17
C THR A 127 -11.57 -13.81 -1.65
N ALA A 128 -11.91 -13.79 -0.35
CA ALA A 128 -12.55 -12.64 0.29
C ALA A 128 -11.64 -11.39 0.35
N ARG A 129 -10.33 -11.58 0.26
CA ARG A 129 -9.29 -10.53 0.28
C ARG A 129 -8.47 -10.54 -1.01
N TRP A 130 -9.04 -11.03 -2.10
CA TRP A 130 -8.31 -11.22 -3.35
C TRP A 130 -7.61 -9.95 -3.80
N PRO A 131 -6.32 -10.02 -4.22
CA PRO A 131 -5.59 -8.86 -4.67
C PRO A 131 -6.26 -8.19 -5.87
N GLY A 132 -6.11 -6.87 -5.98
CA GLY A 132 -6.60 -6.11 -7.12
C GLY A 132 -5.88 -6.44 -8.44
N ARG A 133 -6.40 -5.88 -9.53
CA ARG A 133 -5.88 -6.06 -10.90
C ARG A 133 -5.12 -4.83 -11.40
N ALA A 134 -5.14 -3.73 -10.66
CA ALA A 134 -4.38 -2.52 -11.00
C ALA A 134 -2.87 -2.80 -10.96
N ARG A 135 -2.13 -2.20 -11.88
CA ARG A 135 -0.68 -2.33 -11.92
C ARG A 135 -0.01 -1.77 -10.66
N GLY A 136 0.82 -2.58 -10.01
CA GLY A 136 1.52 -2.22 -8.77
C GLY A 136 1.67 -3.39 -7.81
N VAL A 137 1.99 -3.11 -6.56
CA VAL A 137 2.07 -4.12 -5.49
C VAL A 137 0.83 -4.04 -4.61
N HIS A 138 0.15 -5.15 -4.46
CA HIS A 138 -1.05 -5.30 -3.65
C HIS A 138 -0.75 -6.13 -2.41
N ARG A 139 -0.86 -5.55 -1.23
CA ARG A 139 -0.66 -6.24 0.04
C ARG A 139 -1.96 -6.82 0.56
N VAL A 140 -1.97 -8.11 0.86
CA VAL A 140 -3.04 -8.83 1.53
C VAL A 140 -2.56 -9.29 2.90
N GLU A 141 -3.20 -8.83 3.96
CA GLU A 141 -2.93 -9.27 5.33
C GLU A 141 -3.84 -10.44 5.68
N LEU A 142 -3.26 -11.48 6.27
CA LEU A 142 -3.94 -12.67 6.77
C LEU A 142 -3.58 -12.85 8.26
N PRO A 143 -4.08 -11.97 9.13
CA PRO A 143 -3.71 -11.94 10.55
C PRO A 143 -4.07 -13.23 11.27
N GLU A 144 -5.11 -13.94 10.84
CA GLU A 144 -5.52 -15.25 11.36
C GLU A 144 -4.44 -16.32 11.20
N LEU A 145 -3.52 -16.10 10.26
CA LEU A 145 -2.42 -17.01 9.92
C LEU A 145 -1.05 -16.41 10.24
N ALA A 146 -0.98 -15.21 10.81
CA ALA A 146 0.24 -14.44 10.94
C ALA A 146 1.03 -14.38 9.61
N ALA A 147 0.31 -14.14 8.52
CA ALA A 147 0.86 -14.15 7.16
C ALA A 147 0.51 -12.86 6.41
N THR A 148 1.41 -12.47 5.50
CA THR A 148 1.24 -11.33 4.59
C THR A 148 1.62 -11.78 3.17
N LEU A 149 0.77 -11.46 2.20
CA LEU A 149 1.04 -11.66 0.77
C LEU A 149 1.17 -10.30 0.09
N ASP A 150 2.29 -10.07 -0.58
CA ASP A 150 2.50 -8.97 -1.52
C ASP A 150 2.45 -9.52 -2.94
N LEU A 151 1.38 -9.23 -3.67
CA LEU A 151 1.25 -9.57 -5.09
C LEU A 151 1.72 -8.40 -5.95
N ALA A 152 2.78 -8.60 -6.73
CA ALA A 152 3.21 -7.66 -7.75
C ALA A 152 2.46 -7.93 -9.06
N VAL A 153 1.51 -7.06 -9.40
CA VAL A 153 0.81 -7.06 -10.69
C VAL A 153 1.69 -6.33 -11.71
N LEU A 154 2.71 -7.03 -12.17
CA LEU A 154 3.80 -6.53 -13.02
C LEU A 154 4.41 -7.69 -13.81
N ASP A 155 5.15 -7.36 -14.86
CA ASP A 155 6.09 -8.30 -15.45
C ASP A 155 7.17 -8.71 -14.45
N VAL A 156 7.68 -9.94 -14.58
CA VAL A 156 8.53 -10.56 -13.57
C VAL A 156 9.85 -9.83 -13.33
N ALA A 157 10.54 -9.36 -14.36
CA ALA A 157 11.84 -8.68 -14.20
C ALA A 157 11.71 -7.34 -13.46
N PRO A 158 10.80 -6.40 -13.83
CA PRO A 158 10.59 -5.19 -13.05
C PRO A 158 10.04 -5.46 -11.64
N ALA A 159 9.20 -6.50 -11.44
CA ALA A 159 8.73 -6.89 -10.11
C ALA A 159 9.88 -7.29 -9.19
N LEU A 160 10.72 -8.23 -9.62
CA LEU A 160 11.89 -8.68 -8.86
C LEU A 160 12.95 -7.58 -8.70
N GLY A 161 13.19 -6.78 -9.75
CA GLY A 161 14.12 -5.66 -9.71
C GLY A 161 13.70 -4.60 -8.69
N GLY A 162 12.40 -4.34 -8.57
CA GLY A 162 11.82 -3.40 -7.61
C GLY A 162 11.69 -3.93 -6.19
N TRP A 163 11.56 -5.23 -6.00
CA TRP A 163 11.36 -5.81 -4.67
C TRP A 163 12.59 -5.67 -3.78
N GLN A 164 12.41 -5.24 -2.55
CA GLN A 164 13.50 -4.98 -1.60
C GLN A 164 13.73 -6.12 -0.60
N GLY A 165 12.90 -7.18 -0.65
CA GLY A 165 13.02 -8.35 0.21
C GLY A 165 14.08 -9.36 -0.26
N ARG A 166 14.28 -10.38 0.57
CA ARG A 166 15.05 -11.60 0.25
C ARG A 166 14.23 -12.82 0.65
N ALA A 167 14.06 -13.76 -0.27
CA ALA A 167 13.31 -14.99 -0.01
C ALA A 167 14.20 -16.08 0.60
N ASP A 168 13.65 -16.79 1.57
CA ASP A 168 14.23 -18.02 2.14
C ASP A 168 13.87 -19.24 1.29
N ALA A 169 12.75 -19.17 0.55
CA ALA A 169 12.32 -20.20 -0.40
C ALA A 169 11.71 -19.58 -1.65
N TRP A 170 11.91 -20.22 -2.80
CA TRP A 170 11.33 -19.82 -4.07
C TRP A 170 10.48 -20.94 -4.67
N PHE A 171 9.24 -20.61 -5.00
CA PHE A 171 8.38 -21.43 -5.86
C PHE A 171 8.49 -20.87 -7.28
N LEU A 172 9.36 -21.50 -8.09
CA LEU A 172 9.57 -21.08 -9.47
C LEU A 172 8.52 -21.80 -10.34
N ASP A 173 7.34 -21.22 -10.35
CA ASP A 173 6.18 -21.68 -11.12
C ASP A 173 5.93 -20.76 -12.33
N GLY A 174 4.82 -20.97 -12.99
CA GLY A 174 4.40 -20.29 -14.19
C GLY A 174 4.29 -21.25 -15.38
N PHE A 175 3.87 -20.72 -16.51
CA PHE A 175 3.69 -21.54 -17.71
C PHE A 175 5.03 -22.08 -18.23
N ALA A 176 4.96 -23.20 -18.94
CA ALA A 176 6.13 -23.89 -19.46
C ALA A 176 7.11 -22.92 -20.16
N PRO A 177 8.44 -23.10 -20.03
CA PRO A 177 9.44 -22.20 -20.62
C PRO A 177 9.30 -21.95 -22.12
N ALA A 178 8.73 -22.92 -22.85
CA ALA A 178 8.43 -22.77 -24.27
C ALA A 178 7.22 -21.86 -24.55
N ALA A 179 6.26 -21.77 -23.62
CA ALA A 179 5.06 -20.94 -23.72
C ALA A 179 5.30 -19.52 -23.17
N ASN A 180 6.11 -19.38 -22.13
CA ASN A 180 6.43 -18.10 -21.50
C ASN A 180 7.95 -17.96 -21.27
N PRO A 181 8.76 -17.77 -22.33
CA PRO A 181 10.22 -17.70 -22.18
C PRO A 181 10.70 -16.49 -21.37
N ALA A 182 9.95 -15.40 -21.33
CA ALA A 182 10.32 -14.19 -20.57
C ALA A 182 10.44 -14.45 -19.07
N MET A 183 9.57 -15.27 -18.49
CA MET A 183 9.60 -15.63 -17.07
C MET A 183 10.83 -16.48 -16.69
N TRP A 184 11.44 -17.15 -17.66
CA TRP A 184 12.56 -18.06 -17.46
C TRP A 184 13.87 -17.54 -18.07
N SER A 185 13.94 -16.22 -18.35
CA SER A 185 15.14 -15.58 -18.89
C SER A 185 16.29 -15.62 -17.87
N ASP A 186 17.52 -15.51 -18.38
CA ASP A 186 18.72 -15.46 -17.53
C ASP A 186 18.66 -14.26 -16.57
N GLU A 187 18.16 -13.10 -17.03
CA GLU A 187 17.93 -11.92 -16.18
C GLU A 187 17.01 -12.23 -14.98
N VAL A 188 15.90 -12.92 -15.20
CA VAL A 188 14.95 -13.28 -14.13
C VAL A 188 15.61 -14.24 -13.13
N LEU A 189 16.36 -15.24 -13.61
CA LEU A 189 17.03 -16.19 -12.73
C LEU A 189 18.18 -15.55 -11.94
N GLU A 190 18.91 -14.59 -12.51
CA GLU A 190 19.89 -13.75 -11.80
C GLU A 190 19.21 -12.92 -10.71
N LEU A 191 18.05 -12.30 -11.00
CA LEU A 191 17.28 -11.56 -10.01
C LEU A 191 16.76 -12.47 -8.88
N VAL A 192 16.32 -13.69 -9.18
CA VAL A 192 15.98 -14.70 -8.16
C VAL A 192 17.17 -14.95 -7.24
N GLY A 193 18.38 -15.16 -7.78
CA GLY A 193 19.61 -15.29 -6.99
C GLY A 193 19.89 -14.07 -6.12
N ALA A 194 19.84 -12.87 -6.71
CA ALA A 194 20.08 -11.60 -6.02
C ALA A 194 19.04 -11.30 -4.91
N ARG A 195 17.81 -11.80 -5.06
CA ARG A 195 16.72 -11.67 -4.09
C ARG A 195 16.57 -12.85 -3.15
N SER A 196 17.56 -13.73 -3.09
CA SER A 196 17.60 -14.87 -2.17
C SER A 196 18.37 -14.53 -0.90
N ALA A 197 17.92 -15.08 0.22
CA ALA A 197 18.66 -15.07 1.47
C ALA A 197 19.76 -16.14 1.44
N PRO A 198 20.82 -16.02 2.25
CA PRO A 198 21.80 -17.10 2.42
C PRO A 198 21.10 -18.41 2.82
N GLY A 199 21.47 -19.52 2.18
CA GLY A 199 20.85 -20.83 2.40
C GLY A 199 19.47 -21.02 1.77
N ALA A 200 18.96 -20.04 1.01
CA ALA A 200 17.67 -20.12 0.35
C ALA A 200 17.54 -21.35 -0.55
N ARG A 201 16.33 -21.87 -0.65
CA ARG A 201 15.98 -23.02 -1.49
C ARG A 201 15.04 -22.59 -2.62
N ALA A 202 15.14 -23.26 -3.74
CA ALA A 202 14.21 -23.06 -4.86
C ALA A 202 13.77 -24.40 -5.43
N ALA A 203 12.52 -24.47 -5.87
CA ALA A 203 11.97 -25.65 -6.50
C ALA A 203 11.15 -25.27 -7.74
N THR A 204 11.19 -26.14 -8.75
CA THR A 204 10.39 -25.98 -9.98
C THR A 204 10.08 -27.32 -10.60
N PHE A 205 8.91 -27.41 -11.24
CA PHE A 205 8.47 -28.60 -11.97
C PHE A 205 9.24 -28.81 -13.29
N THR A 206 9.89 -27.77 -13.83
CA THR A 206 10.60 -27.84 -15.10
C THR A 206 12.03 -28.34 -14.93
N VAL A 207 12.49 -29.16 -15.85
CA VAL A 207 13.88 -29.63 -15.94
C VAL A 207 14.62 -29.05 -17.16
N ALA A 208 14.08 -28.00 -17.78
CA ALA A 208 14.65 -27.35 -18.94
C ALA A 208 16.12 -26.97 -18.72
N GLY A 209 16.98 -27.31 -19.66
CA GLY A 209 18.41 -27.09 -19.55
C GLY A 209 18.79 -25.61 -19.37
N GLN A 210 18.03 -24.68 -19.95
CA GLN A 210 18.21 -23.24 -19.75
C GLN A 210 17.96 -22.87 -18.28
N VAL A 211 16.84 -23.27 -17.70
CA VAL A 211 16.48 -22.98 -16.30
C VAL A 211 17.54 -23.53 -15.34
N ARG A 212 17.99 -24.76 -15.56
CA ARG A 212 19.05 -25.37 -14.75
C ARG A 212 20.36 -24.57 -14.82
N ARG A 213 20.78 -24.18 -16.04
CA ARG A 213 22.02 -23.39 -16.21
C ARG A 213 21.90 -21.99 -15.61
N GLY A 214 20.75 -21.33 -15.78
CA GLY A 214 20.50 -20.00 -15.22
C GLY A 214 20.53 -20.02 -13.69
N LEU A 215 19.91 -21.01 -13.04
CA LEU A 215 19.99 -21.18 -11.58
C LEU A 215 21.42 -21.43 -11.09
N VAL A 216 22.21 -22.24 -11.83
CA VAL A 216 23.63 -22.44 -11.50
C VAL A 216 24.40 -21.14 -11.64
N ALA A 217 24.19 -20.39 -12.70
CA ALA A 217 24.81 -19.07 -12.92
C ALA A 217 24.44 -18.06 -11.83
N ALA A 218 23.20 -18.14 -11.31
CA ALA A 218 22.70 -17.34 -10.20
C ALA A 218 23.24 -17.79 -8.82
N GLY A 219 24.13 -18.79 -8.77
CA GLY A 219 24.82 -19.24 -7.56
C GLY A 219 24.18 -20.42 -6.83
N PHE A 220 23.12 -21.02 -7.37
CA PHE A 220 22.49 -22.19 -6.75
C PHE A 220 23.21 -23.48 -7.10
N ALA A 221 23.33 -24.38 -6.12
CA ALA A 221 23.58 -25.80 -6.35
C ALA A 221 22.27 -26.46 -6.77
N VAL A 222 22.21 -27.03 -7.98
CA VAL A 222 20.97 -27.52 -8.59
C VAL A 222 21.02 -29.03 -8.76
N GLU A 223 19.98 -29.71 -8.28
CA GLU A 223 19.83 -31.17 -8.35
C GLU A 223 18.53 -31.54 -9.05
N LYS A 224 18.56 -32.67 -9.78
CA LYS A 224 17.37 -33.32 -10.28
C LYS A 224 16.82 -34.26 -9.22
N ARG A 225 15.53 -34.22 -8.98
CA ARG A 225 14.81 -35.07 -8.06
C ARG A 225 13.62 -35.76 -8.76
N PRO A 226 13.10 -36.87 -8.21
CA PRO A 226 11.86 -37.46 -8.74
C PRO A 226 10.75 -36.41 -8.85
N GLY A 227 10.07 -36.38 -10.01
CA GLY A 227 8.95 -35.50 -10.27
C GLY A 227 7.65 -35.96 -9.61
N PHE A 228 6.52 -35.34 -10.05
CA PHE A 228 5.17 -35.70 -9.61
C PHE A 228 4.32 -36.13 -10.82
N GLY A 229 3.44 -37.12 -10.64
CA GLY A 229 2.53 -37.64 -11.66
C GLY A 229 3.31 -38.10 -12.90
N ARG A 230 2.97 -37.58 -14.07
CA ARG A 230 3.62 -37.94 -15.35
C ARG A 230 5.00 -37.34 -15.54
N LYS A 231 5.36 -36.32 -14.73
CA LYS A 231 6.68 -35.66 -14.81
C LYS A 231 7.70 -36.53 -14.07
N ARG A 232 8.70 -37.04 -14.81
CA ARG A 232 9.71 -37.97 -14.25
C ARG A 232 10.67 -37.27 -13.27
N GLU A 233 10.98 -36.00 -13.51
CA GLU A 233 11.97 -35.26 -12.76
C GLU A 233 11.45 -33.83 -12.48
N ARG A 234 11.99 -33.21 -11.41
CA ARG A 234 11.89 -31.79 -11.07
C ARG A 234 13.27 -31.25 -10.73
N LEU A 235 13.44 -29.93 -10.62
CA LEU A 235 14.66 -29.33 -10.09
C LEU A 235 14.43 -28.82 -8.67
N GLU A 236 15.40 -29.13 -7.82
CA GLU A 236 15.58 -28.49 -6.52
C GLU A 236 16.93 -27.77 -6.51
N ALA A 237 16.97 -26.59 -5.91
CA ALA A 237 18.16 -25.76 -5.89
C ALA A 237 18.37 -25.16 -4.50
N ARG A 238 19.63 -24.97 -4.13
CA ARG A 238 20.01 -24.39 -2.84
C ARG A 238 21.13 -23.37 -3.01
N LEU A 239 20.95 -22.18 -2.45
CA LEU A 239 21.99 -21.18 -2.35
C LEU A 239 22.91 -21.48 -1.17
N ALA A 240 24.21 -21.18 -1.30
CA ALA A 240 25.17 -21.35 -0.22
C ALA A 240 24.87 -20.40 0.97
N GLY A 241 25.32 -20.78 2.16
CA GLY A 241 25.17 -20.00 3.39
C GLY A 241 24.18 -20.62 4.39
N GLU A 242 24.09 -19.99 5.54
CA GLU A 242 23.17 -20.39 6.61
C GLU A 242 21.99 -19.42 6.69
N ALA A 243 20.80 -19.99 6.82
CA ALA A 243 19.58 -19.21 7.00
C ALA A 243 19.58 -18.59 8.41
N SER A 244 19.28 -17.31 8.48
CA SER A 244 19.13 -16.57 9.74
C SER A 244 17.97 -15.58 9.63
N ASP A 245 17.39 -15.25 10.79
CA ASP A 245 16.42 -14.15 10.81
C ASP A 245 17.14 -12.82 10.52
N PRO A 246 16.54 -11.94 9.69
CA PRO A 246 17.07 -10.61 9.51
C PRO A 246 17.04 -9.85 10.84
N PRO A 247 18.00 -8.94 11.09
CA PRO A 247 17.93 -8.04 12.24
C PRO A 247 16.68 -7.18 12.13
N GLY A 248 15.98 -7.00 13.25
CA GLY A 248 14.77 -6.19 13.30
C GLY A 248 14.29 -6.01 14.72
N ALA A 249 13.63 -4.88 14.97
CA ALA A 249 13.12 -4.51 16.27
C ALA A 249 11.91 -5.37 16.67
N ALA A 250 11.90 -5.86 17.92
CA ALA A 250 10.70 -6.44 18.53
C ALA A 250 9.79 -5.34 19.10
N ARG A 251 10.39 -4.22 19.58
CA ARG A 251 9.71 -3.05 20.13
C ARG A 251 10.10 -1.79 19.37
N THR A 252 9.09 -1.08 18.87
CA THR A 252 9.24 0.19 18.14
C THR A 252 8.51 1.31 18.89
N ALA A 253 9.23 2.41 19.18
CA ALA A 253 8.63 3.64 19.65
C ALA A 253 8.20 4.53 18.46
N ILE A 254 7.04 5.13 18.56
CA ILE A 254 6.47 5.99 17.53
C ILE A 254 6.17 7.35 18.15
N ILE A 255 6.68 8.43 17.56
CA ILE A 255 6.54 9.77 18.09
C ILE A 255 5.57 10.56 17.21
N GLY A 256 4.42 10.90 17.77
CA GLY A 256 3.29 11.54 17.11
C GLY A 256 2.09 10.62 16.96
N ALA A 257 0.90 11.07 17.38
CA ALA A 257 -0.37 10.34 17.29
C ALA A 257 -1.33 10.91 16.24
N GLY A 258 -0.78 11.56 15.19
CA GLY A 258 -1.49 11.87 13.96
C GLY A 258 -1.62 10.64 13.06
N ILE A 259 -2.17 10.81 11.85
CA ILE A 259 -2.39 9.69 10.93
C ILE A 259 -1.09 8.95 10.57
N ALA A 260 0.06 9.65 10.49
CA ALA A 260 1.34 9.03 10.23
C ALA A 260 1.72 8.04 11.34
N GLY A 261 1.66 8.48 12.60
CA GLY A 261 2.01 7.62 13.74
C GLY A 261 0.99 6.51 14.00
N ALA A 262 -0.30 6.79 13.86
CA ALA A 262 -1.34 5.78 14.01
C ALA A 262 -1.22 4.68 12.95
N ALA A 263 -0.96 5.05 11.68
CA ALA A 263 -0.71 4.10 10.62
C ALA A 263 0.58 3.29 10.86
N ALA A 264 1.65 3.92 11.38
CA ALA A 264 2.89 3.24 11.73
C ALA A 264 2.66 2.23 12.87
N ALA A 265 1.89 2.61 13.91
CA ALA A 265 1.55 1.71 15.02
C ALA A 265 0.77 0.47 14.54
N ARG A 266 -0.24 0.69 13.66
CA ARG A 266 -0.96 -0.39 13.02
C ARG A 266 -0.02 -1.31 12.24
N ALA A 267 0.85 -0.73 11.41
CA ALA A 267 1.75 -1.48 10.54
C ALA A 267 2.78 -2.31 11.33
N VAL A 268 3.37 -1.76 12.39
CA VAL A 268 4.29 -2.49 13.28
C VAL A 268 3.58 -3.68 13.94
N ARG A 269 2.36 -3.48 14.44
CA ARG A 269 1.57 -4.56 15.06
C ARG A 269 1.15 -5.63 14.05
N ALA A 270 0.81 -5.25 12.83
CA ALA A 270 0.49 -6.20 11.76
C ALA A 270 1.69 -7.09 11.38
N LEU A 271 2.91 -6.63 11.64
CA LEU A 271 4.15 -7.40 11.46
C LEU A 271 4.56 -8.19 12.73
N GLY A 272 3.66 -8.31 13.72
CA GLY A 272 3.85 -9.10 14.93
C GLY A 272 4.79 -8.47 15.97
N CYS A 273 5.01 -7.14 15.92
CA CYS A 273 5.93 -6.42 16.80
C CYS A 273 5.18 -5.42 17.71
N GLU A 274 5.81 -5.05 18.83
CA GLU A 274 5.25 -4.09 19.79
C GLU A 274 5.42 -2.66 19.25
N ALA A 275 4.33 -1.87 19.30
CA ALA A 275 4.32 -0.46 18.98
C ALA A 275 3.87 0.37 20.18
N VAL A 276 4.72 1.29 20.64
CA VAL A 276 4.42 2.25 21.72
C VAL A 276 4.36 3.64 21.12
N VAL A 277 3.20 4.29 21.19
CA VAL A 277 2.98 5.64 20.63
C VAL A 277 3.12 6.69 21.72
N PHE A 278 3.93 7.72 21.46
CA PHE A 278 4.10 8.91 22.30
C PHE A 278 3.55 10.14 21.59
N ASP A 279 2.79 10.97 22.29
CA ASP A 279 2.39 12.29 21.81
C ASP A 279 2.35 13.27 22.97
N ALA A 280 2.69 14.52 22.72
CA ALA A 280 2.62 15.57 23.72
C ALA A 280 1.17 15.95 24.06
N GLU A 281 0.26 15.71 23.13
CA GLU A 281 -1.15 16.10 23.19
C GLU A 281 -2.07 14.88 22.94
N ALA A 282 -3.35 15.13 22.67
CA ALA A 282 -4.31 14.12 22.32
C ALA A 282 -4.13 13.61 20.88
N ARG A 283 -4.65 12.43 20.57
CA ARG A 283 -4.70 11.90 19.22
C ARG A 283 -5.28 12.91 18.23
N GLY A 284 -4.58 13.12 17.11
CA GLY A 284 -5.04 14.01 16.06
C GLY A 284 -5.01 15.50 16.42
N ALA A 285 -4.35 15.91 17.49
CA ALA A 285 -4.22 17.31 17.88
C ALA A 285 -3.61 18.17 16.78
N GLY A 286 -2.69 17.64 15.99
CA GLY A 286 -2.12 18.28 14.78
C GLY A 286 -3.07 18.29 13.56
N ALA A 287 -2.54 18.22 12.35
CA ALA A 287 -3.30 18.34 11.10
C ALA A 287 -4.29 17.19 10.80
N SER A 288 -4.32 16.15 11.62
CA SER A 288 -5.18 14.97 11.43
C SER A 288 -6.55 15.06 12.13
N GLY A 289 -6.89 16.16 12.77
CA GLY A 289 -8.06 16.24 13.65
C GLY A 289 -9.31 16.93 13.08
N ASN A 290 -9.43 17.09 11.78
CA ASN A 290 -10.65 17.61 11.18
C ASN A 290 -11.82 16.64 11.35
N PRO A 291 -13.11 17.10 11.30
CA PRO A 291 -14.27 16.23 11.44
C PRO A 291 -14.48 15.27 10.26
N ALA A 292 -13.82 15.48 9.14
CA ALA A 292 -13.76 14.58 8.00
C ALA A 292 -12.45 14.71 7.24
N ALA A 293 -12.04 13.67 6.54
CA ALA A 293 -10.89 13.69 5.64
C ALA A 293 -11.19 13.01 4.31
N LEU A 294 -10.63 13.56 3.24
CA LEU A 294 -10.66 12.98 1.91
C LEU A 294 -9.55 11.95 1.74
N VAL A 295 -9.92 10.79 1.19
CA VAL A 295 -9.02 9.74 0.71
C VAL A 295 -9.16 9.70 -0.81
N THR A 296 -8.29 10.42 -1.50
CA THR A 296 -8.26 10.52 -2.96
C THR A 296 -6.82 10.36 -3.46
N PRO A 297 -6.60 9.83 -4.66
CA PRO A 297 -5.27 9.77 -5.25
C PRO A 297 -4.76 11.18 -5.57
N ARG A 298 -3.46 11.37 -5.56
CA ARG A 298 -2.84 12.51 -6.23
C ARG A 298 -2.78 12.19 -7.72
N LEU A 299 -3.53 12.94 -8.51
CA LEU A 299 -3.64 12.70 -9.95
C LEU A 299 -2.36 13.15 -10.66
N ASP A 300 -1.71 12.23 -11.38
CA ASP A 300 -0.52 12.50 -12.17
C ASP A 300 -0.64 11.81 -13.54
N ALA A 301 -0.84 12.60 -14.59
CA ALA A 301 -0.99 12.12 -15.95
C ALA A 301 0.34 11.74 -16.63
N GLY A 302 1.47 11.88 -15.95
CA GLY A 302 2.77 11.38 -16.41
C GLY A 302 2.87 9.86 -16.35
N LEU A 303 2.05 9.21 -15.52
CA LEU A 303 1.94 7.74 -15.36
C LEU A 303 3.26 7.03 -15.01
N GLY A 304 4.29 7.79 -14.61
CA GLY A 304 5.58 7.26 -14.17
C GLY A 304 5.57 6.82 -12.70
N GLU A 305 6.76 6.62 -12.11
CA GLU A 305 6.93 6.17 -10.73
C GLU A 305 6.17 7.02 -9.70
N PRO A 306 6.10 8.37 -9.81
CA PRO A 306 5.27 9.16 -8.89
C PRO A 306 3.78 8.82 -8.99
N ALA A 307 3.25 8.62 -10.21
CA ALA A 307 1.85 8.25 -10.40
C ALA A 307 1.55 6.86 -9.82
N GLN A 308 2.46 5.90 -9.99
CA GLN A 308 2.35 4.56 -9.42
C GLN A 308 2.34 4.62 -7.88
N LEU A 309 3.26 5.39 -7.27
CA LEU A 309 3.26 5.62 -5.82
C LEU A 309 1.92 6.20 -5.34
N PHE A 310 1.37 7.19 -6.06
CA PHE A 310 0.13 7.84 -5.65
C PHE A 310 -1.09 6.91 -5.79
N ALA A 311 -1.14 6.14 -6.85
CA ALA A 311 -2.20 5.15 -7.07
C ALA A 311 -2.12 3.99 -6.06
N GLY A 312 -0.92 3.43 -5.84
CA GLY A 312 -0.70 2.36 -4.86
C GLY A 312 -1.00 2.81 -3.42
N ALA A 313 -0.58 4.02 -3.03
CA ALA A 313 -0.90 4.57 -1.71
C ALA A 313 -2.40 4.77 -1.51
N PHE A 314 -3.10 5.27 -2.52
CA PHE A 314 -4.55 5.41 -2.50
C PHE A 314 -5.26 4.06 -2.41
N ALA A 315 -4.90 3.09 -3.26
CA ALA A 315 -5.50 1.76 -3.24
C ALA A 315 -5.32 1.08 -1.87
N ARG A 316 -4.10 1.16 -1.29
CA ARG A 316 -3.85 0.62 0.04
C ARG A 316 -4.63 1.33 1.14
N ALA A 317 -4.77 2.66 1.05
CA ALA A 317 -5.57 3.43 1.99
C ALA A 317 -7.05 3.00 1.96
N VAL A 318 -7.66 2.91 0.78
CA VAL A 318 -9.04 2.44 0.60
C VAL A 318 -9.23 1.05 1.20
N GLN A 319 -8.33 0.12 0.91
CA GLN A 319 -8.39 -1.24 1.43
C GLN A 319 -8.33 -1.29 2.97
N LEU A 320 -7.45 -0.50 3.60
CA LEU A 320 -7.32 -0.49 5.05
C LEU A 320 -8.48 0.23 5.74
N TYR A 321 -9.04 1.27 5.15
CA TYR A 321 -10.23 1.93 5.70
C TYR A 321 -11.48 1.10 5.51
N ALA A 322 -11.58 0.29 4.47
CA ALA A 322 -12.68 -0.67 4.32
C ALA A 322 -12.74 -1.70 5.47
N ALA A 323 -11.62 -1.96 6.14
CA ALA A 323 -11.58 -2.77 7.36
C ALA A 323 -12.01 -2.03 8.63
N CYS A 324 -12.33 -0.72 8.52
CA CYS A 324 -12.84 0.14 9.59
C CYS A 324 -14.14 0.81 9.12
N PRO A 325 -15.22 0.07 8.85
CA PRO A 325 -16.42 0.59 8.20
C PRO A 325 -17.10 1.71 9.00
N GLU A 326 -16.95 1.72 10.31
CA GLU A 326 -17.43 2.78 11.20
C GLU A 326 -16.74 4.13 10.95
N ALA A 327 -15.56 4.14 10.32
CA ALA A 327 -14.88 5.36 9.95
C ALA A 327 -15.33 5.93 8.61
N ILE A 328 -16.02 5.16 7.78
CA ILE A 328 -16.48 5.62 6.46
C ILE A 328 -17.71 6.51 6.62
N ILE A 329 -17.62 7.75 6.15
CA ILE A 329 -18.72 8.71 6.12
C ILE A 329 -19.44 8.64 4.77
N ALA A 330 -18.68 8.59 3.67
CA ALA A 330 -19.22 8.51 2.32
C ALA A 330 -18.22 7.88 1.35
N GLU A 331 -18.73 7.28 0.29
CA GLU A 331 -17.99 6.74 -0.84
C GLU A 331 -18.23 7.59 -2.10
N GLY A 332 -17.22 7.65 -2.95
CA GLY A 332 -17.21 8.44 -4.16
C GLY A 332 -16.86 9.90 -3.94
N VAL A 333 -16.02 10.44 -4.82
CA VAL A 333 -15.61 11.86 -4.82
C VAL A 333 -15.57 12.36 -6.26
N LEU A 334 -16.21 13.50 -6.52
CA LEU A 334 -16.13 14.18 -7.80
C LEU A 334 -14.96 15.16 -7.81
N GLN A 335 -13.93 14.91 -8.60
CA GLN A 335 -12.89 15.89 -8.87
C GLN A 335 -13.32 16.76 -10.05
N LEU A 336 -13.72 18.01 -9.76
CA LEU A 336 -14.20 18.94 -10.78
C LEU A 336 -13.04 19.44 -11.65
N ALA A 337 -13.26 19.54 -12.94
CA ALA A 337 -12.32 20.14 -13.86
C ALA A 337 -12.24 21.66 -13.62
N SER A 338 -11.05 22.21 -13.68
CA SER A 338 -10.83 23.66 -13.61
C SER A 338 -10.83 24.29 -15.00
N ASP A 339 -10.37 23.55 -16.00
CA ASP A 339 -10.29 23.93 -17.40
C ASP A 339 -10.31 22.67 -18.32
N ASP A 340 -10.27 22.91 -19.65
CA ASP A 340 -10.28 21.81 -20.64
C ASP A 340 -9.04 20.92 -20.58
N ARG A 341 -7.89 21.41 -20.03
CA ARG A 341 -6.67 20.62 -19.88
C ARG A 341 -6.86 19.54 -18.81
N ASP A 342 -7.65 19.84 -17.79
CA ASP A 342 -7.97 18.87 -16.75
C ASP A 342 -8.75 17.68 -17.34
N LEU A 343 -9.64 17.89 -18.32
CA LEU A 343 -10.38 16.79 -18.95
C LEU A 343 -9.44 15.81 -19.63
N GLY A 344 -8.53 16.28 -20.47
CA GLY A 344 -7.56 15.40 -21.15
C GLY A 344 -6.61 14.68 -20.16
N ARG A 345 -6.34 15.30 -18.99
CA ARG A 345 -5.60 14.64 -17.90
C ARG A 345 -6.43 13.55 -17.24
N PHE A 346 -7.70 13.82 -16.95
CA PHE A 346 -8.62 12.86 -16.34
C PHE A 346 -8.86 11.65 -17.25
N GLU A 347 -9.07 11.87 -18.54
CA GLU A 347 -9.22 10.79 -19.53
C GLU A 347 -7.98 9.89 -19.55
N ARG A 348 -6.77 10.46 -19.60
CA ARG A 348 -5.51 9.71 -19.60
C ARG A 348 -5.34 8.89 -18.33
N ILE A 349 -5.66 9.46 -17.17
CA ILE A 349 -5.54 8.78 -15.88
C ILE A 349 -6.60 7.67 -15.76
N ALA A 350 -7.84 7.93 -16.13
CA ALA A 350 -8.91 6.94 -16.10
C ALA A 350 -8.71 5.78 -17.07
N ALA A 351 -8.00 6.02 -18.18
CA ALA A 351 -7.65 4.99 -19.16
C ALA A 351 -6.39 4.17 -18.78
N SER A 352 -5.67 4.57 -17.73
CA SER A 352 -4.46 3.87 -17.29
C SER A 352 -4.79 2.56 -16.55
N ASP A 353 -3.78 1.71 -16.44
CA ASP A 353 -3.82 0.46 -15.67
C ASP A 353 -3.43 0.63 -14.17
N LEU A 354 -3.23 1.89 -13.73
CA LEU A 354 -2.85 2.21 -12.35
C LEU A 354 -4.01 2.11 -11.34
N PHE A 355 -5.23 2.03 -11.82
CA PHE A 355 -6.43 1.96 -10.99
C PHE A 355 -7.26 0.73 -11.39
N GLU A 356 -8.03 0.22 -10.43
CA GLU A 356 -8.94 -0.88 -10.70
C GLU A 356 -9.92 -0.55 -11.84
N PRO A 357 -10.29 -1.52 -12.67
CA PRO A 357 -11.26 -1.31 -13.72
C PRO A 357 -12.55 -0.69 -13.19
N GLY A 358 -12.95 0.46 -13.75
CA GLY A 358 -14.15 1.17 -13.35
C GLY A 358 -14.03 2.01 -12.07
N ALA A 359 -12.88 2.05 -11.39
CA ALA A 359 -12.67 2.90 -10.23
C ALA A 359 -12.70 4.40 -10.55
N LEU A 360 -12.32 4.76 -11.76
CA LEU A 360 -12.33 6.12 -12.26
C LEU A 360 -13.16 6.23 -13.55
N ALA A 361 -13.95 7.29 -13.68
CA ALA A 361 -14.69 7.60 -14.90
C ALA A 361 -14.77 9.11 -15.12
N VAL A 362 -14.61 9.57 -16.35
CA VAL A 362 -14.90 10.97 -16.70
C VAL A 362 -16.39 11.11 -16.95
N ILE A 363 -17.03 12.05 -16.26
CA ILE A 363 -18.45 12.37 -16.42
C ILE A 363 -18.63 13.79 -16.95
N GLY A 364 -19.62 13.99 -17.80
CA GLY A 364 -19.92 15.31 -18.38
C GLY A 364 -20.55 16.27 -17.38
N ALA A 365 -20.57 17.57 -17.72
CA ALA A 365 -21.08 18.64 -16.87
C ALA A 365 -22.55 18.44 -16.45
N ALA A 366 -23.40 17.90 -17.32
CA ALA A 366 -24.81 17.62 -17.01
C ALA A 366 -24.97 16.60 -15.88
N GLU A 367 -24.18 15.51 -15.93
CA GLU A 367 -24.19 14.46 -14.91
C GLU A 367 -23.58 14.96 -13.59
N ALA A 368 -22.45 15.67 -13.65
CA ALA A 368 -21.83 16.27 -12.47
C ALA A 368 -22.77 17.25 -11.78
N SER A 369 -23.45 18.11 -12.57
CA SER A 369 -24.46 19.06 -12.07
C SER A 369 -25.64 18.37 -11.40
N ARG A 370 -26.12 17.30 -12.00
CA ARG A 370 -27.26 16.51 -11.46
C ARG A 370 -26.87 15.88 -10.11
N ARG A 371 -25.68 15.27 -10.02
CA ARG A 371 -25.22 14.62 -8.77
C ARG A 371 -24.98 15.62 -7.65
N LEU A 372 -24.40 16.79 -7.95
CA LEU A 372 -24.09 17.80 -6.94
C LEU A 372 -25.30 18.69 -6.58
N GLY A 373 -26.36 18.74 -7.43
CA GLY A 373 -27.43 19.71 -7.29
C GLY A 373 -26.97 21.15 -7.56
N GLU A 374 -25.85 21.32 -8.28
CA GLU A 374 -25.19 22.60 -8.59
C GLU A 374 -24.96 22.71 -10.10
N ILE A 375 -24.65 23.91 -10.61
CA ILE A 375 -24.06 24.03 -11.94
C ILE A 375 -22.57 23.69 -11.82
N ALA A 376 -22.18 22.56 -12.37
CA ALA A 376 -20.81 22.05 -12.25
C ALA A 376 -20.18 21.79 -13.64
N PRO A 377 -18.86 21.93 -13.79
CA PRO A 377 -18.13 21.47 -14.96
C PRO A 377 -18.12 19.93 -15.02
N ALA A 378 -17.57 19.38 -16.08
CA ALA A 378 -17.24 17.96 -16.14
C ALA A 378 -16.29 17.57 -15.00
N ALA A 379 -16.29 16.30 -14.63
CA ALA A 379 -15.55 15.81 -13.47
C ALA A 379 -14.93 14.42 -13.70
N LEU A 380 -13.91 14.11 -12.93
CA LEU A 380 -13.46 12.75 -12.72
C LEU A 380 -14.23 12.17 -11.53
N ASP A 381 -15.08 11.18 -11.80
CA ASP A 381 -15.77 10.38 -10.81
C ASP A 381 -14.80 9.34 -10.23
N GLN A 382 -14.39 9.54 -8.99
CA GLN A 382 -13.50 8.66 -8.26
C GLN A 382 -14.34 7.75 -7.36
N ARG A 383 -14.85 6.65 -7.91
CA ARG A 383 -15.87 5.80 -7.29
C ARG A 383 -15.42 5.13 -6.00
N SER A 384 -14.15 4.72 -5.93
CA SER A 384 -13.57 4.09 -4.75
C SER A 384 -12.96 5.07 -3.74
N ALA A 385 -12.98 6.38 -4.02
CA ALA A 385 -12.51 7.39 -3.08
C ALA A 385 -13.45 7.49 -1.87
N LEU A 386 -12.89 7.86 -0.71
CA LEU A 386 -13.63 7.88 0.54
C LEU A 386 -13.61 9.26 1.19
N THR A 387 -14.67 9.56 1.91
CA THR A 387 -14.68 10.54 3.00
C THR A 387 -14.75 9.77 4.31
N ILE A 388 -13.82 10.00 5.18
CA ILE A 388 -13.68 9.25 6.44
C ILE A 388 -13.70 10.16 7.67
N ASP A 389 -14.03 9.57 8.81
CA ASP A 389 -13.88 10.16 10.14
C ASP A 389 -12.46 9.90 10.66
N PRO A 390 -11.60 10.93 10.74
CA PRO A 390 -10.24 10.79 11.26
C PRO A 390 -10.16 10.23 12.67
N GLN A 391 -11.07 10.63 13.55
CA GLN A 391 -11.01 10.20 14.96
C GLN A 391 -11.29 8.71 15.11
N ALA A 392 -12.23 8.17 14.33
CA ALA A 392 -12.49 6.74 14.30
C ALA A 392 -11.26 5.95 13.84
N VAL A 393 -10.61 6.38 12.76
CA VAL A 393 -9.37 5.74 12.25
C VAL A 393 -8.24 5.83 13.29
N LEU A 394 -7.96 7.01 13.83
CA LEU A 394 -6.89 7.20 14.80
C LEU A 394 -7.14 6.40 16.08
N GLY A 395 -8.40 6.30 16.52
CA GLY A 395 -8.80 5.48 17.66
C GLY A 395 -8.56 3.98 17.42
N ALA A 396 -8.91 3.48 16.26
CA ALA A 396 -8.73 2.08 15.89
C ALA A 396 -7.23 1.71 15.75
N TRP A 397 -6.43 2.58 15.13
CA TRP A 397 -5.03 2.28 14.81
C TRP A 397 -4.03 2.62 15.91
N ALA A 398 -4.35 3.57 16.78
CA ALA A 398 -3.56 3.94 17.96
C ALA A 398 -4.48 4.07 19.20
N PRO A 399 -5.06 2.97 19.70
CA PRO A 399 -6.02 3.01 20.81
C PRO A 399 -5.37 3.54 22.09
N GLU A 400 -4.08 3.24 22.28
CA GLU A 400 -3.31 3.68 23.44
C GLU A 400 -2.18 4.61 22.97
N ILE A 401 -2.05 5.73 23.68
CA ILE A 401 -0.93 6.67 23.53
C ILE A 401 -0.35 7.00 24.90
N ARG A 402 0.95 7.12 24.98
CA ARG A 402 1.65 7.70 26.13
C ARG A 402 1.69 9.20 25.96
N GLN A 403 0.95 9.93 26.77
CA GLN A 403 0.94 11.39 26.73
C GLN A 403 2.24 11.93 27.33
N ALA A 404 3.24 12.15 26.50
CA ALA A 404 4.53 12.68 26.88
C ALA A 404 5.19 13.37 25.68
N ARG A 405 5.83 14.52 25.94
CA ARG A 405 6.63 15.21 24.91
C ARG A 405 8.02 14.58 24.85
N VAL A 406 8.32 13.93 23.74
CA VAL A 406 9.69 13.50 23.44
C VAL A 406 10.46 14.70 22.89
N ALA A 407 11.55 15.08 23.58
CA ALA A 407 12.38 16.25 23.23
C ALA A 407 13.71 15.85 22.60
N ALA A 408 14.24 14.65 22.89
CA ALA A 408 15.47 14.15 22.32
C ALA A 408 15.46 12.62 22.19
N LEU A 409 16.31 12.10 21.32
CA LEU A 409 16.55 10.69 21.08
C LEU A 409 18.04 10.41 21.33
N ASP A 410 18.32 9.58 22.33
CA ASP A 410 19.68 9.11 22.63
C ASP A 410 19.82 7.67 22.17
N GLY A 411 20.77 7.41 21.28
CA GLY A 411 21.01 6.03 20.86
C GLY A 411 21.39 5.88 19.39
N GLY A 412 21.13 4.69 18.83
CA GLY A 412 21.47 4.31 17.48
C GLY A 412 21.20 2.82 17.24
N ALA A 413 22.12 2.13 16.55
CA ALA A 413 21.96 0.72 16.15
C ALA A 413 21.82 -0.29 17.33
N GLY A 414 22.16 0.10 18.55
CA GLY A 414 22.02 -0.74 19.76
C GLY A 414 20.73 -0.52 20.54
N GLY A 415 19.88 0.39 20.11
CA GLY A 415 18.64 0.79 20.78
C GLY A 415 18.58 2.28 21.10
N TRP A 416 17.41 2.72 21.51
CA TRP A 416 17.08 4.12 21.72
C TRP A 416 16.50 4.38 23.10
N VAL A 417 16.90 5.48 23.74
CA VAL A 417 16.28 6.05 24.93
C VAL A 417 15.57 7.35 24.51
N LEU A 418 14.27 7.42 24.75
CA LEU A 418 13.48 8.62 24.48
C LEU A 418 13.57 9.55 25.71
N ARG A 419 13.94 10.83 25.47
CA ARG A 419 14.09 11.83 26.54
C ARG A 419 12.97 12.85 26.50
N GLY A 420 12.48 13.20 27.67
CA GLY A 420 11.59 14.32 27.87
C GLY A 420 12.31 15.68 27.92
N PRO A 421 11.54 16.81 28.05
CA PRO A 421 12.09 18.16 28.05
C PRO A 421 13.11 18.44 29.16
N HIS A 422 13.06 17.69 30.27
CA HIS A 422 13.99 17.84 31.40
C HIS A 422 15.10 16.79 31.41
N GLY A 423 15.25 16.01 30.31
CA GLY A 423 16.24 14.96 30.18
C GLY A 423 15.83 13.61 30.78
N GLU A 424 14.65 13.52 31.38
CA GLU A 424 14.10 12.28 31.95
C GLU A 424 13.88 11.22 30.90
N ALA A 425 14.10 9.93 31.24
CA ALA A 425 13.84 8.82 30.35
C ALA A 425 12.33 8.50 30.33
N LEU A 426 11.73 8.63 29.16
CA LEU A 426 10.31 8.33 28.92
C LEU A 426 10.09 6.87 28.54
N GLY A 427 11.10 6.22 27.98
CA GLY A 427 11.06 4.82 27.54
C GLY A 427 12.25 4.43 26.70
N GLU A 428 12.33 3.13 26.43
CA GLU A 428 13.36 2.52 25.58
C GLU A 428 12.71 1.74 24.45
N ALA A 429 13.38 1.68 23.29
CA ALA A 429 12.94 0.92 22.13
C ALA A 429 14.13 0.49 21.27
N GLU A 430 13.99 -0.57 20.51
CA GLU A 430 15.00 -1.05 19.56
C GLU A 430 14.98 -0.24 18.26
N ALA A 431 13.81 0.29 17.87
CA ALA A 431 13.66 1.22 16.74
C ALA A 431 12.74 2.40 17.11
N VAL A 432 12.94 3.51 16.41
CA VAL A 432 12.11 4.73 16.56
C VAL A 432 11.59 5.16 15.21
N ILE A 433 10.28 5.44 15.14
CA ILE A 433 9.63 6.09 14.00
C ILE A 433 9.18 7.48 14.43
N VAL A 434 9.77 8.52 13.83
CA VAL A 434 9.40 9.92 14.07
C VAL A 434 8.30 10.31 13.07
N ALA A 435 7.10 10.56 13.60
CA ALA A 435 5.87 10.90 12.86
C ALA A 435 5.22 12.19 13.40
N ALA A 436 6.03 13.11 13.94
CA ALA A 436 5.61 14.30 14.68
C ALA A 436 5.22 15.50 13.76
N GLY A 437 4.90 15.23 12.48
CA GLY A 437 4.52 16.29 11.56
C GLY A 437 5.62 17.37 11.41
N PRO A 438 5.30 18.68 11.54
CA PRO A 438 6.32 19.74 11.46
C PRO A 438 7.37 19.65 12.57
N GLU A 439 7.03 19.13 13.75
CA GLU A 439 7.96 19.01 14.88
C GLU A 439 9.02 17.92 14.69
N SER A 440 8.92 17.12 13.64
CA SER A 440 9.95 16.11 13.30
C SER A 440 11.34 16.72 13.12
N VAL A 441 11.44 17.99 12.74
CA VAL A 441 12.73 18.71 12.57
C VAL A 441 13.52 18.89 13.88
N SER A 442 12.86 18.84 15.02
CA SER A 442 13.53 18.94 16.33
C SER A 442 14.11 17.63 16.81
N LEU A 443 13.67 16.50 16.23
CA LEU A 443 14.08 15.15 16.63
C LEU A 443 15.02 14.48 15.63
N CYS A 444 14.98 14.89 14.38
CA CYS A 444 15.79 14.33 13.30
C CYS A 444 16.30 15.46 12.40
N ALA A 445 17.48 15.27 11.81
CA ALA A 445 17.97 16.17 10.77
C ALA A 445 17.11 16.00 9.50
N VAL A 446 16.13 16.89 9.32
CA VAL A 446 15.25 16.91 8.15
C VAL A 446 15.47 18.22 7.39
N PRO A 447 16.24 18.21 6.31
CA PRO A 447 16.75 19.45 5.72
C PRO A 447 15.70 20.34 5.06
N VAL A 448 14.49 19.88 4.74
CA VAL A 448 13.57 20.64 3.85
C VAL A 448 12.09 20.46 4.21
N LEU A 449 11.76 20.43 5.50
CA LEU A 449 10.37 20.38 5.94
C LEU A 449 9.81 21.80 6.14
N MET A 450 8.67 22.08 5.53
CA MET A 450 7.97 23.35 5.64
C MET A 450 6.63 23.16 6.33
N ALA A 451 6.35 23.98 7.32
CA ALA A 451 5.01 24.08 7.89
C ALA A 451 4.13 24.96 7.00
N VAL A 452 2.92 24.48 6.74
CA VAL A 452 1.90 25.23 5.99
C VAL A 452 0.62 25.24 6.81
N ARG A 453 0.23 26.44 7.22
CA ARG A 453 -1.02 26.66 7.95
C ARG A 453 -2.21 26.42 7.02
N GLY A 454 -3.26 25.81 7.54
CA GLY A 454 -4.55 25.67 6.86
C GLY A 454 -5.69 25.68 7.86
N GLN A 455 -6.68 26.53 7.60
CA GLN A 455 -7.94 26.54 8.33
C GLN A 455 -9.04 25.96 7.46
N ALA A 456 -9.73 24.96 7.98
CA ALA A 456 -10.97 24.43 7.41
C ALA A 456 -12.18 24.99 8.15
N SER A 457 -13.32 25.04 7.48
CA SER A 457 -14.59 25.49 8.02
C SER A 457 -15.63 24.39 7.88
N TRP A 458 -16.53 24.27 8.86
CA TRP A 458 -17.67 23.36 8.77
C TRP A 458 -18.90 23.93 9.45
N VAL A 459 -20.02 23.31 9.16
CA VAL A 459 -21.30 23.66 9.73
C VAL A 459 -22.20 22.43 9.78
N GLU A 460 -23.06 22.35 10.76
CA GLU A 460 -24.14 21.37 10.78
C GLU A 460 -25.09 21.65 9.63
N LEU A 461 -25.40 20.64 8.84
CA LEU A 461 -26.25 20.75 7.67
C LEU A 461 -26.98 19.44 7.43
N PRO A 462 -28.32 19.41 7.55
CA PRO A 462 -29.09 18.28 7.07
C PRO A 462 -28.87 18.07 5.57
N HIS A 463 -28.62 16.83 5.17
CA HIS A 463 -28.40 16.46 3.77
C HIS A 463 -27.21 17.19 3.13
N ALA A 464 -26.00 16.89 3.61
CA ALA A 464 -24.76 17.34 2.97
C ALA A 464 -24.68 16.86 1.50
N PRO A 465 -24.10 17.66 0.59
CA PRO A 465 -23.89 17.24 -0.78
C PRO A 465 -22.86 16.12 -0.87
N PRO A 466 -22.82 15.38 -2.00
CA PRO A 466 -21.74 14.43 -2.28
C PRO A 466 -20.36 15.11 -2.20
N ALA A 467 -19.37 14.34 -1.82
CA ALA A 467 -18.00 14.83 -1.72
C ALA A 467 -17.46 15.31 -3.08
N CYS A 468 -16.89 16.50 -3.12
CA CYS A 468 -16.25 17.02 -4.31
C CYS A 468 -15.01 17.86 -3.99
N ALA A 469 -14.08 17.95 -4.96
CA ALA A 469 -12.84 18.69 -4.87
C ALA A 469 -12.55 19.42 -6.20
N TRP A 470 -11.81 20.58 -6.12
CA TRP A 470 -11.47 21.42 -7.27
C TRP A 470 -10.20 22.28 -7.06
N GLY A 471 -9.37 21.95 -6.09
CA GLY A 471 -8.31 22.81 -5.53
C GLY A 471 -8.66 23.27 -4.12
N GLY A 472 -9.98 23.47 -3.84
CA GLY A 472 -10.63 23.33 -2.54
C GLY A 472 -11.41 22.03 -2.49
N TYR A 473 -12.28 21.90 -1.48
CA TYR A 473 -13.18 20.74 -1.33
C TYR A 473 -14.43 21.10 -0.53
N ALA A 474 -15.49 20.33 -0.75
CA ALA A 474 -16.65 20.26 0.12
C ALA A 474 -16.99 18.78 0.33
N VAL A 475 -17.06 18.35 1.59
CA VAL A 475 -17.26 16.94 1.93
C VAL A 475 -18.23 16.78 3.08
N PRO A 476 -19.06 15.72 3.06
CA PRO A 476 -19.92 15.42 4.20
C PRO A 476 -19.10 15.14 5.46
N THR A 477 -19.63 15.55 6.59
CA THR A 477 -19.27 15.08 7.92
C THR A 477 -20.40 14.23 8.48
N ARG A 478 -20.27 13.68 9.68
CA ARG A 478 -21.38 12.94 10.29
C ARG A 478 -22.64 13.78 10.55
N GLY A 479 -22.51 15.10 10.71
CA GLY A 479 -23.64 15.99 11.00
C GLY A 479 -23.78 17.17 10.04
N GLY A 480 -22.91 17.29 9.03
CA GLY A 480 -22.93 18.48 8.19
C GLY A 480 -21.96 18.45 7.02
N VAL A 481 -21.37 19.58 6.72
CA VAL A 481 -20.42 19.75 5.62
C VAL A 481 -19.14 20.46 6.08
N LEU A 482 -18.00 19.87 5.74
CA LEU A 482 -16.66 20.46 5.88
C LEU A 482 -16.20 21.01 4.54
N PHE A 483 -15.67 22.22 4.50
CA PHE A 483 -15.17 22.86 3.28
C PHE A 483 -13.91 23.69 3.53
N GLY A 484 -13.15 23.93 2.47
CA GLY A 484 -11.92 24.74 2.52
C GLY A 484 -10.81 24.12 1.68
N ALA A 485 -9.54 24.28 2.06
CA ALA A 485 -9.04 25.00 3.22
C ALA A 485 -8.06 26.10 2.79
N THR A 486 -7.77 27.02 3.68
CA THR A 486 -6.69 27.99 3.44
C THR A 486 -5.32 27.29 3.35
N HIS A 487 -4.35 27.99 2.75
CA HIS A 487 -3.01 27.44 2.50
C HIS A 487 -1.96 28.55 2.62
N ASP A 488 -1.51 28.80 3.85
CA ASP A 488 -0.65 29.95 4.17
C ASP A 488 0.75 29.45 4.59
N ARG A 489 1.74 29.76 3.75
CA ARG A 489 3.15 29.43 4.01
C ARG A 489 3.78 30.46 4.94
N GLY A 490 4.65 30.00 5.83
CA GLY A 490 5.36 30.87 6.77
C GLY A 490 4.51 31.35 7.95
N ASP A 491 3.25 30.99 8.01
CA ASP A 491 2.36 31.28 9.14
C ASP A 491 2.31 30.07 10.08
N MET A 492 2.74 30.27 11.31
CA MET A 492 2.83 29.22 12.34
C MET A 492 1.68 29.27 13.35
N SER A 493 0.78 30.28 13.28
CA SER A 493 -0.38 30.36 14.18
C SER A 493 -1.39 29.24 13.89
N VAL A 494 -1.96 28.69 14.94
CA VAL A 494 -3.10 27.76 14.86
C VAL A 494 -4.40 28.38 15.37
N ASP A 495 -4.42 29.71 15.57
CA ASP A 495 -5.61 30.44 15.98
C ASP A 495 -6.67 30.45 14.87
N LEU A 496 -7.92 30.36 15.26
CA LEU A 496 -9.04 30.53 14.34
C LEU A 496 -9.18 31.99 13.93
N ARG A 497 -9.37 32.23 12.63
CA ARG A 497 -9.50 33.57 12.07
C ARG A 497 -10.81 33.70 11.28
N PRO A 498 -11.65 34.68 11.59
CA PRO A 498 -12.87 34.97 10.80
C PRO A 498 -12.57 35.24 9.32
N ALA A 499 -11.43 35.89 9.02
CA ALA A 499 -11.00 36.14 7.64
C ALA A 499 -10.78 34.85 6.84
N ASP A 500 -10.33 33.76 7.47
CA ASP A 500 -10.14 32.47 6.82
C ASP A 500 -11.47 31.76 6.55
N HIS A 501 -12.46 31.91 7.43
CA HIS A 501 -13.84 31.48 7.15
C HIS A 501 -14.40 32.20 5.93
N ALA A 502 -14.22 33.51 5.83
CA ALA A 502 -14.62 34.31 4.67
C ALA A 502 -13.93 33.84 3.38
N ARG A 503 -12.62 33.58 3.40
CA ARG A 503 -11.86 33.02 2.26
C ARG A 503 -12.41 31.65 1.83
N ASN A 504 -12.69 30.76 2.77
CA ASN A 504 -13.26 29.45 2.51
C ASN A 504 -14.66 29.54 1.89
N LEU A 505 -15.52 30.45 2.40
CA LEU A 505 -16.84 30.69 1.83
C LEU A 505 -16.73 31.26 0.41
N THR A 506 -15.87 32.22 0.15
CA THR A 506 -15.66 32.75 -1.21
C THR A 506 -15.21 31.66 -2.18
N THR A 507 -14.31 30.77 -1.74
CA THR A 507 -13.85 29.65 -2.55
C THR A 507 -14.98 28.63 -2.81
N LEU A 508 -15.83 28.40 -1.82
CA LEU A 508 -17.01 27.54 -1.93
C LEU A 508 -18.03 28.14 -2.89
N GLU A 509 -18.38 29.42 -2.73
CA GLU A 509 -19.36 30.15 -3.54
C GLU A 509 -18.99 30.13 -5.02
N ALA A 510 -17.72 30.29 -5.33
CA ALA A 510 -17.23 30.28 -6.70
C ALA A 510 -17.45 28.92 -7.43
N ARG A 511 -17.69 27.82 -6.71
CA ARG A 511 -17.85 26.48 -7.27
C ARG A 511 -19.19 25.82 -6.94
N LEU A 512 -19.74 26.10 -5.78
CA LEU A 512 -20.98 25.54 -5.26
C LEU A 512 -21.88 26.66 -4.70
N PRO A 513 -22.38 27.58 -5.56
CA PRO A 513 -23.11 28.77 -5.13
C PRO A 513 -24.39 28.47 -4.38
N ARG A 514 -25.11 27.40 -4.75
CA ARG A 514 -26.34 27.00 -4.05
C ARG A 514 -26.03 26.50 -2.63
N LEU A 515 -24.97 25.71 -2.47
CA LEU A 515 -24.50 25.28 -1.15
C LEU A 515 -24.08 26.49 -0.33
N ALA A 516 -23.28 27.40 -0.88
CA ALA A 516 -22.85 28.62 -0.19
C ALA A 516 -24.06 29.46 0.27
N ALA A 517 -25.07 29.61 -0.58
CA ALA A 517 -26.33 30.31 -0.23
C ALA A 517 -27.09 29.61 0.92
N ARG A 518 -27.11 28.28 0.97
CA ARG A 518 -27.69 27.51 2.10
C ARG A 518 -26.97 27.74 3.41
N LEU A 519 -25.65 28.04 3.36
CA LEU A 519 -24.83 28.28 4.53
C LEU A 519 -24.81 29.76 4.95
N SER A 520 -25.47 30.65 4.19
CA SER A 520 -25.53 32.08 4.49
C SER A 520 -26.17 32.35 5.85
N GLY A 521 -25.49 33.11 6.69
CA GLY A 521 -25.94 33.41 8.05
C GLY A 521 -25.73 32.30 9.09
N SER A 522 -25.19 31.16 8.70
CA SER A 522 -24.84 30.11 9.66
C SER A 522 -23.60 30.47 10.46
N SER A 523 -23.57 30.06 11.74
CA SER A 523 -22.35 30.11 12.53
C SER A 523 -21.39 29.01 12.08
N LEU A 524 -20.21 29.40 11.62
CA LEU A 524 -19.20 28.45 11.16
C LEU A 524 -18.29 28.02 12.31
N GLU A 525 -18.13 26.72 12.44
CA GLU A 525 -17.04 26.15 13.20
C GLU A 525 -15.79 26.02 12.34
N GLY A 526 -14.62 25.85 12.95
CA GLY A 526 -13.38 25.74 12.22
C GLY A 526 -12.26 25.12 13.02
N ARG A 527 -11.21 24.78 12.29
CA ARG A 527 -9.95 24.32 12.85
C ARG A 527 -8.79 24.77 11.98
N ALA A 528 -7.77 25.33 12.61
CA ALA A 528 -6.50 25.65 12.00
C ALA A 528 -5.43 24.66 12.47
N ALA A 529 -4.55 24.24 11.58
CA ALA A 529 -3.45 23.35 11.90
C ALA A 529 -2.29 23.53 10.91
N LEU A 530 -1.10 23.07 11.32
CA LEU A 530 0.11 23.09 10.51
C LEU A 530 0.32 21.75 9.81
N ARG A 531 0.37 21.78 8.48
CA ARG A 531 0.71 20.62 7.65
C ARG A 531 2.22 20.61 7.40
N ALA A 532 2.85 19.45 7.59
CA ALA A 532 4.23 19.24 7.16
C ALA A 532 4.27 19.01 5.65
N THR A 533 5.06 19.79 4.93
CA THR A 533 5.23 19.68 3.46
C THR A 533 6.70 19.73 3.09
N THR A 534 7.03 19.28 1.89
CA THR A 534 8.37 19.32 1.28
C THR A 534 8.37 20.23 0.06
N GLY A 535 9.54 20.72 -0.34
CA GLY A 535 9.67 21.56 -1.54
C GLY A 535 9.28 20.84 -2.83
N ASP A 536 9.48 19.54 -2.92
CA ASP A 536 9.10 18.69 -4.07
C ASP A 536 7.67 18.13 -3.97
N ARG A 537 6.97 18.41 -2.88
CA ARG A 537 5.61 17.93 -2.60
C ARG A 537 5.49 16.40 -2.53
N LEU A 538 6.59 15.68 -2.31
CA LEU A 538 6.59 14.25 -2.04
C LEU A 538 6.76 14.01 -0.54
N PRO A 539 6.09 13.03 0.05
CA PRO A 539 6.29 12.62 1.44
C PRO A 539 7.74 12.26 1.75
N ILE A 540 8.05 12.17 3.03
CA ILE A 540 9.31 11.60 3.53
C ILE A 540 8.96 10.32 4.29
N ALA A 541 9.56 9.20 3.87
CA ALA A 541 9.45 7.91 4.53
C ALA A 541 10.76 7.14 4.34
N GLY A 542 11.45 6.78 5.43
CA GLY A 542 12.72 6.04 5.36
C GLY A 542 13.67 6.35 6.50
N ASP A 543 14.92 5.90 6.37
CA ASP A 543 15.97 6.08 7.37
C ASP A 543 16.49 7.53 7.39
N ALA A 544 16.64 8.07 8.58
CA ALA A 544 17.13 9.42 8.85
C ALA A 544 18.28 9.38 9.88
N GLY A 545 19.31 8.59 9.59
CA GLY A 545 20.47 8.45 10.46
C GLY A 545 20.26 7.49 11.63
N GLY A 546 19.56 6.39 11.39
CA GLY A 546 19.28 5.31 12.33
C GLY A 546 17.89 5.38 12.98
N SER A 547 17.26 6.55 13.07
CA SER A 547 15.81 6.65 13.31
C SER A 547 15.06 6.66 11.98
N LEU A 548 13.81 6.21 11.98
CA LEU A 548 12.96 6.21 10.82
C LEU A 548 12.03 7.42 10.83
N LEU A 549 11.79 7.99 9.67
CA LEU A 549 11.00 9.20 9.52
C LEU A 549 9.76 8.94 8.65
N LEU A 550 8.59 9.42 9.09
CA LEU A 550 7.35 9.44 8.33
C LEU A 550 6.66 10.80 8.49
N THR A 551 6.92 11.71 7.56
CA THR A 551 6.43 13.09 7.63
C THR A 551 6.27 13.70 6.22
N GLY A 552 5.98 15.01 6.14
CA GLY A 552 5.87 15.69 4.86
C GLY A 552 4.64 15.29 4.02
N LEU A 553 3.61 14.71 4.63
CA LEU A 553 2.42 14.15 3.95
C LEU A 553 1.50 15.24 3.34
N GLY A 554 1.71 16.51 3.69
CA GLY A 554 0.94 17.63 3.17
C GLY A 554 -0.55 17.53 3.47
N SER A 555 -1.37 17.80 2.46
CA SER A 555 -2.84 17.74 2.56
C SER A 555 -3.42 16.34 2.29
N ARG A 556 -2.59 15.33 2.00
CA ARG A 556 -3.04 13.98 1.62
C ARG A 556 -2.56 12.91 2.60
N GLY A 557 -2.43 13.27 3.88
CA GLY A 557 -1.95 12.35 4.91
C GLY A 557 -2.74 11.04 4.95
N PHE A 558 -4.06 11.11 4.90
CA PHE A 558 -4.93 9.93 4.94
C PHE A 558 -4.84 9.04 3.68
N SER A 559 -4.38 9.57 2.54
CA SER A 559 -4.11 8.74 1.35
C SER A 559 -2.71 8.12 1.37
N PHE A 560 -1.70 8.83 1.91
CA PHE A 560 -0.30 8.37 1.86
C PHE A 560 0.15 7.57 3.06
N ALA A 561 -0.30 7.93 4.26
CA ALA A 561 0.19 7.35 5.50
C ALA A 561 0.05 5.82 5.55
N PRO A 562 -1.05 5.20 5.11
CA PRO A 562 -1.20 3.75 5.18
C PRO A 562 -0.05 2.97 4.53
N LEU A 563 0.24 3.21 3.27
CA LEU A 563 1.32 2.51 2.54
C LEU A 563 2.71 2.89 3.06
N LEU A 564 2.95 4.18 3.29
CA LEU A 564 4.27 4.65 3.72
C LEU A 564 4.58 4.24 5.17
N ALA A 565 3.58 4.08 6.01
CA ALA A 565 3.73 3.51 7.34
C ALA A 565 4.14 2.02 7.28
N GLU A 566 3.58 1.26 6.37
CA GLU A 566 4.00 -0.13 6.16
C GLU A 566 5.44 -0.22 5.66
N HIS A 567 5.86 0.72 4.83
CA HIS A 567 7.26 0.81 4.40
C HIS A 567 8.20 1.07 5.59
N VAL A 568 7.97 2.11 6.38
CA VAL A 568 8.86 2.41 7.51
C VAL A 568 8.77 1.36 8.62
N ALA A 569 7.60 0.76 8.86
CA ALA A 569 7.46 -0.36 9.78
C ALA A 569 8.26 -1.58 9.32
N ALA A 570 8.22 -1.89 8.02
CA ALA A 570 9.02 -2.98 7.46
C ALA A 570 10.52 -2.75 7.66
N LEU A 571 11.01 -1.51 7.46
CA LEU A 571 12.40 -1.14 7.76
C LEU A 571 12.73 -1.31 9.24
N ALA A 572 11.84 -0.89 10.15
CA ALA A 572 12.05 -1.00 11.60
C ALA A 572 12.21 -2.45 12.06
N VAL A 573 11.37 -3.35 11.56
CA VAL A 573 11.28 -4.73 12.05
C VAL A 573 12.01 -5.74 11.15
N GLY A 574 12.74 -5.28 10.11
CA GLY A 574 13.46 -6.16 9.18
C GLY A 574 12.54 -7.05 8.33
N ALA A 575 11.38 -6.55 7.95
CA ALA A 575 10.43 -7.24 7.06
C ALA A 575 10.57 -6.77 5.61
N PRO A 576 10.09 -7.53 4.61
CA PRO A 576 9.96 -7.04 3.25
C PRO A 576 8.99 -5.84 3.17
N SER A 577 9.45 -4.78 2.49
CA SER A 577 8.63 -3.59 2.25
C SER A 577 7.65 -3.82 1.10
N PRO A 578 6.39 -3.34 1.19
CA PRO A 578 5.46 -3.34 0.07
C PRO A 578 5.80 -2.30 -0.99
N LEU A 579 6.72 -1.38 -0.69
CA LEU A 579 7.06 -0.28 -1.58
C LEU A 579 8.22 -0.68 -2.49
N PRO A 580 8.06 -0.70 -3.83
CA PRO A 580 9.15 -0.97 -4.76
C PRO A 580 10.30 0.02 -4.62
N ALA A 581 11.53 -0.42 -4.87
CA ALA A 581 12.74 0.39 -4.72
C ALA A 581 12.70 1.75 -5.47
N PRO A 582 12.20 1.84 -6.73
CA PRO A 582 12.08 3.13 -7.39
C PRO A 582 11.14 4.11 -6.66
N GLN A 583 10.03 3.60 -6.11
CA GLN A 583 9.07 4.41 -5.36
C GLN A 583 9.61 4.76 -3.96
N ALA A 584 10.28 3.83 -3.29
CA ALA A 584 10.97 4.10 -2.03
C ALA A 584 12.01 5.22 -2.19
N ALA A 585 12.78 5.23 -3.28
CA ALA A 585 13.73 6.28 -3.58
C ALA A 585 13.12 7.68 -3.74
N LEU A 586 11.83 7.78 -4.12
CA LEU A 586 11.10 9.04 -4.21
C LEU A 586 10.77 9.63 -2.84
N VAL A 587 10.60 8.80 -1.82
CA VAL A 587 10.20 9.23 -0.47
C VAL A 587 11.35 9.17 0.54
N ASP A 588 12.47 8.57 0.19
CA ASP A 588 13.67 8.45 1.01
C ASP A 588 14.19 9.85 1.44
N PRO A 589 14.45 10.10 2.72
CA PRO A 589 15.05 11.34 3.22
C PRO A 589 16.33 11.74 2.49
N ALA A 590 17.22 10.79 2.18
CA ALA A 590 18.49 11.03 1.49
C ALA A 590 18.34 11.56 0.06
N ARG A 591 17.11 11.56 -0.53
CA ARG A 591 16.88 12.10 -1.88
C ARG A 591 17.27 13.58 -2.01
N PHE A 592 17.15 14.35 -0.92
CA PHE A 592 17.52 15.76 -0.93
C PHE A 592 19.02 15.94 -1.06
N ALA A 593 19.81 15.22 -0.27
CA ALA A 593 21.27 15.24 -0.37
C ALA A 593 21.76 14.77 -1.73
N ARG A 594 21.15 13.66 -2.27
CA ARG A 594 21.45 13.19 -3.63
C ARG A 594 21.16 14.23 -4.71
N ARG A 595 20.08 15.02 -4.57
CA ARG A 595 19.74 16.10 -5.50
C ARG A 595 20.69 17.30 -5.39
N ALA A 596 21.08 17.69 -4.19
CA ALA A 596 22.06 18.77 -3.96
C ALA A 596 23.43 18.41 -4.57
N ALA A 597 23.92 17.19 -4.30
CA ALA A 597 25.17 16.70 -4.88
C ALA A 597 25.17 16.71 -6.43
N ARG A 598 24.03 16.37 -7.07
CA ARG A 598 23.89 16.44 -8.54
C ARG A 598 23.91 17.87 -9.09
N LYS A 599 23.50 18.87 -8.30
CA LYS A 599 23.47 20.27 -8.70
C LYS A 599 24.79 20.99 -8.39
N GLY A 600 25.73 20.35 -7.72
CA GLY A 600 26.97 20.97 -7.27
C GLY A 600 26.79 21.95 -6.11
N ASP A 601 25.71 21.83 -5.34
CA ASP A 601 25.37 22.70 -4.21
C ASP A 601 25.87 22.02 -2.91
N PRO A 602 26.92 22.55 -2.23
CA PRO A 602 27.53 21.88 -1.08
C PRO A 602 26.81 22.16 0.25
N GLU A 603 25.74 22.98 0.27
CA GLU A 603 25.05 23.38 1.51
C GLU A 603 23.63 22.80 1.64
N VAL A 604 23.49 21.48 1.76
CA VAL A 604 22.21 20.85 2.22
C VAL A 604 22.51 19.69 3.17
#